data_75cd5d30cd3b33873429a7448cd56fba
#
_entry.id   75cd5d30cd3b33873429a7448cd56fba
#
_cell.length_a   1.000
_cell.length_b   1.000
_cell.length_c   1.000
_cell.angle_alpha   90.00
_cell.angle_beta   90.00
_cell.angle_gamma   90.00
#
_symmetry.space_group_name_H-M   'P 1'
#
loop_
_entity.id
_entity.type
_entity.pdbx_description
1 polymer ?
#
loop_
_entity_poly.entity_id
_entity_poly.type
_entity_poly.pdbx_seq_one_letter_code
_entity_poly.pdbx_strand_id
1 'polypeptide(L)'
;MKEKVGTAVIGCGIFGSIHAEAYSNHPKGELLWVCDIDEKKARALGERFSCKWTTKLEDIANDKNVKVVSVATPDFAHYEATMLMLSKGKNVLVEKPMATSTKEAEEMAKEAERKGVFLMVDFHNRFNPPFNEAKKAIEDGRIGKPLMAYARLSNSLFVPLKMLSWSGKSGPHWFLMPHIVDLTLWFFNQKPKSVFAKGHKGILSSKGIDTYDCIQAIISFEEGFATLESSWILPDSAPSIVDFKFQVIGEKGKMEMEGTRQGIEIASEKFAYPFVSDKRELYGEIWGFVYIPIWYFLNCVVKGESPQITLEEGVMVTKVIEAIENSLRMGKEVEVP
;
A
#
# COMPACT_ATOMS: atom_id res chain seq x y z
N MET A 1 -24.46 -16.31 -18.61
CA MET A 1 -23.46 -15.86 -17.63
C MET A 1 -22.93 -14.52 -18.13
N LYS A 2 -22.81 -13.49 -17.28
CA LYS A 2 -22.17 -12.23 -17.69
C LYS A 2 -20.70 -12.52 -18.00
N GLU A 3 -20.19 -11.95 -19.08
CA GLU A 3 -18.81 -12.09 -19.54
C GLU A 3 -17.83 -11.69 -18.42
N LYS A 4 -16.83 -12.53 -18.13
CA LYS A 4 -15.79 -12.24 -17.14
C LYS A 4 -14.84 -11.19 -17.68
N VAL A 5 -14.30 -10.36 -16.80
CA VAL A 5 -13.30 -9.34 -17.11
C VAL A 5 -11.91 -9.98 -17.02
N GLY A 6 -11.16 -9.93 -18.12
CA GLY A 6 -9.78 -10.40 -18.16
C GLY A 6 -8.86 -9.52 -17.31
N THR A 7 -8.11 -10.14 -16.41
CA THR A 7 -7.21 -9.48 -15.47
C THR A 7 -5.78 -9.98 -15.65
N ALA A 8 -4.81 -9.18 -15.20
CA ALA A 8 -3.40 -9.57 -15.17
C ALA A 8 -2.71 -9.00 -13.92
N VAL A 9 -1.59 -9.62 -13.55
CA VAL A 9 -0.76 -9.18 -12.42
C VAL A 9 0.69 -9.03 -12.88
N ILE A 10 1.29 -7.89 -12.59
CA ILE A 10 2.71 -7.58 -12.82
C ILE A 10 3.42 -7.52 -11.47
N GLY A 11 4.46 -8.33 -11.31
CA GLY A 11 5.11 -8.63 -10.04
C GLY A 11 4.52 -9.90 -9.41
N CYS A 12 5.31 -10.98 -9.34
CA CYS A 12 4.90 -12.29 -8.80
C CYS A 12 5.48 -12.54 -7.39
N GLY A 13 5.64 -11.45 -6.62
CA GLY A 13 6.03 -11.50 -5.21
C GLY A 13 4.88 -11.88 -4.29
N ILE A 14 5.00 -11.54 -2.99
CA ILE A 14 4.00 -11.83 -1.96
C ILE A 14 2.67 -11.17 -2.31
N PHE A 15 2.67 -9.84 -2.56
CA PHE A 15 1.44 -9.12 -2.89
C PHE A 15 0.91 -9.49 -4.27
N GLY A 16 1.77 -9.66 -5.28
CA GLY A 16 1.32 -10.15 -6.59
C GLY A 16 0.61 -11.50 -6.53
N SER A 17 1.07 -12.41 -5.66
CA SER A 17 0.36 -13.68 -5.40
C SER A 17 -1.02 -13.46 -4.77
N ILE A 18 -1.17 -12.47 -3.88
CA ILE A 18 -2.46 -12.09 -3.28
C ILE A 18 -3.40 -11.53 -4.36
N HIS A 19 -2.90 -10.63 -5.22
CA HIS A 19 -3.69 -10.08 -6.32
C HIS A 19 -4.14 -11.17 -7.31
N ALA A 20 -3.26 -12.10 -7.66
CA ALA A 20 -3.60 -13.24 -8.52
C ALA A 20 -4.68 -14.12 -7.90
N GLU A 21 -4.56 -14.42 -6.60
CA GLU A 21 -5.54 -15.19 -5.84
C GLU A 21 -6.90 -14.45 -5.78
N ALA A 22 -6.88 -13.14 -5.52
CA ALA A 22 -8.09 -12.32 -5.49
C ALA A 22 -8.83 -12.34 -6.82
N TYR A 23 -8.14 -12.15 -7.95
CA TYR A 23 -8.76 -12.19 -9.28
C TYR A 23 -9.28 -13.57 -9.65
N SER A 24 -8.55 -14.63 -9.30
CA SER A 24 -8.97 -16.02 -9.58
C SER A 24 -10.21 -16.42 -8.82
N ASN A 25 -10.41 -15.88 -7.62
CA ASN A 25 -11.58 -16.15 -6.78
C ASN A 25 -12.75 -15.16 -7.00
N HIS A 26 -12.56 -14.10 -7.78
CA HIS A 26 -13.62 -13.15 -8.02
C HIS A 26 -14.61 -13.67 -9.07
N PRO A 27 -15.94 -13.67 -8.80
CA PRO A 27 -16.93 -14.27 -9.71
C PRO A 27 -16.98 -13.63 -11.10
N LYS A 28 -16.51 -12.38 -11.23
CA LYS A 28 -16.46 -11.63 -12.50
C LYS A 28 -15.04 -11.45 -13.04
N GLY A 29 -14.03 -11.98 -12.36
CA GLY A 29 -12.63 -11.94 -12.77
C GLY A 29 -12.21 -13.17 -13.55
N GLU A 30 -11.29 -13.01 -14.47
CA GLU A 30 -10.56 -14.08 -15.13
C GLU A 30 -9.09 -13.70 -15.18
N LEU A 31 -8.25 -14.39 -14.39
CA LEU A 31 -6.81 -14.14 -14.43
C LEU A 31 -6.22 -14.75 -15.71
N LEU A 32 -5.83 -13.89 -16.65
CA LEU A 32 -5.28 -14.30 -17.94
C LEU A 32 -3.76 -14.40 -17.94
N TRP A 33 -3.09 -13.48 -17.20
CA TRP A 33 -1.64 -13.34 -17.23
C TRP A 33 -1.05 -13.02 -15.87
N VAL A 34 0.17 -13.52 -15.66
CA VAL A 34 1.08 -13.03 -14.63
C VAL A 34 2.43 -12.70 -15.27
N CYS A 35 3.11 -11.65 -14.79
CA CYS A 35 4.40 -11.19 -15.31
C CYS A 35 5.38 -10.91 -14.17
N ASP A 36 6.61 -11.37 -14.30
CA ASP A 36 7.73 -10.99 -13.44
C ASP A 36 9.02 -11.01 -14.25
N ILE A 37 9.98 -10.17 -13.93
CA ILE A 37 11.33 -10.22 -14.52
C ILE A 37 12.07 -11.52 -14.19
N ASP A 38 11.71 -12.15 -13.07
CA ASP A 38 12.16 -13.49 -12.68
C ASP A 38 11.24 -14.55 -13.31
N GLU A 39 11.73 -15.20 -14.37
CA GLU A 39 11.00 -16.25 -15.09
C GLU A 39 10.47 -17.35 -14.17
N LYS A 40 11.24 -17.74 -13.14
CA LYS A 40 10.86 -18.80 -12.22
C LYS A 40 9.63 -18.41 -11.40
N LYS A 41 9.57 -17.14 -10.94
CA LYS A 41 8.42 -16.61 -10.22
C LYS A 41 7.19 -16.49 -11.10
N ALA A 42 7.37 -15.94 -12.32
CA ALA A 42 6.28 -15.81 -13.28
C ALA A 42 5.68 -17.17 -13.63
N ARG A 43 6.52 -18.15 -13.97
CA ARG A 43 6.12 -19.53 -14.28
C ARG A 43 5.40 -20.20 -13.12
N ALA A 44 5.99 -20.17 -11.92
CA ALA A 44 5.40 -20.81 -10.75
C ALA A 44 4.01 -20.25 -10.40
N LEU A 45 3.84 -18.92 -10.53
CA LEU A 45 2.55 -18.29 -10.28
C LEU A 45 1.54 -18.60 -11.39
N GLY A 46 1.97 -18.60 -12.67
CA GLY A 46 1.14 -18.96 -13.81
C GLY A 46 0.64 -20.41 -13.73
N GLU A 47 1.52 -21.35 -13.38
CA GLU A 47 1.16 -22.76 -13.17
C GLU A 47 0.17 -22.93 -11.99
N ARG A 48 0.42 -22.23 -10.86
CA ARG A 48 -0.47 -22.26 -9.68
C ARG A 48 -1.90 -21.87 -10.00
N PHE A 49 -2.08 -20.83 -10.82
CA PHE A 49 -3.42 -20.28 -11.16
C PHE A 49 -3.91 -20.71 -12.55
N SER A 50 -3.19 -21.60 -13.25
CA SER A 50 -3.53 -22.09 -14.59
C SER A 50 -3.77 -20.95 -15.59
N CYS A 51 -2.94 -19.89 -15.53
CA CYS A 51 -2.96 -18.77 -16.44
C CYS A 51 -1.65 -18.63 -17.22
N LYS A 52 -1.64 -17.77 -18.23
CA LYS A 52 -0.41 -17.47 -18.99
C LYS A 52 0.60 -16.73 -18.11
N TRP A 53 1.87 -16.93 -18.40
CA TRP A 53 2.96 -16.20 -17.74
C TRP A 53 3.94 -15.65 -18.77
N THR A 54 4.62 -14.56 -18.40
CA THR A 54 5.62 -13.90 -19.26
C THR A 54 6.63 -13.13 -18.42
N THR A 55 7.76 -12.78 -19.05
CA THR A 55 8.74 -11.82 -18.50
C THR A 55 8.67 -10.45 -19.20
N LYS A 56 7.73 -10.26 -20.14
CA LYS A 56 7.61 -9.05 -20.98
C LYS A 56 6.29 -8.36 -20.71
N LEU A 57 6.35 -7.10 -20.34
CA LEU A 57 5.16 -6.27 -20.09
C LEU A 57 4.27 -6.13 -21.34
N GLU A 58 4.89 -6.10 -22.52
CA GLU A 58 4.23 -5.91 -23.81
C GLU A 58 3.22 -7.02 -24.13
N ASP A 59 3.46 -8.25 -23.65
CA ASP A 59 2.54 -9.37 -23.85
C ASP A 59 1.19 -9.10 -23.18
N ILE A 60 1.21 -8.53 -21.97
CA ILE A 60 0.00 -8.10 -21.24
C ILE A 60 -0.59 -6.84 -21.89
N ALA A 61 0.25 -5.86 -22.18
CA ALA A 61 -0.16 -4.57 -22.71
C ALA A 61 -0.91 -4.70 -24.05
N ASN A 62 -0.49 -5.63 -24.91
CA ASN A 62 -1.06 -5.85 -26.23
C ASN A 62 -2.22 -6.87 -26.26
N ASP A 63 -2.44 -7.63 -25.18
CA ASP A 63 -3.60 -8.55 -25.12
C ASP A 63 -4.90 -7.76 -24.92
N LYS A 64 -5.77 -7.77 -25.94
CA LYS A 64 -7.05 -7.04 -25.95
C LYS A 64 -8.07 -7.58 -24.95
N ASN A 65 -7.88 -8.83 -24.47
CA ASN A 65 -8.76 -9.45 -23.50
C ASN A 65 -8.46 -8.96 -22.07
N VAL A 66 -7.25 -8.51 -21.79
CA VAL A 66 -6.89 -7.91 -20.50
C VAL A 66 -7.49 -6.51 -20.41
N LYS A 67 -8.29 -6.26 -19.38
CA LYS A 67 -8.96 -4.98 -19.09
C LYS A 67 -8.48 -4.35 -17.81
N VAL A 68 -8.05 -5.16 -16.84
CA VAL A 68 -7.60 -4.73 -15.51
C VAL A 68 -6.23 -5.33 -15.25
N VAL A 69 -5.32 -4.50 -14.76
CA VAL A 69 -3.96 -4.93 -14.40
C VAL A 69 -3.63 -4.48 -12.99
N SER A 70 -3.16 -5.40 -12.15
CA SER A 70 -2.50 -5.04 -10.89
C SER A 70 -1.00 -4.92 -11.10
N VAL A 71 -0.42 -3.81 -10.62
CA VAL A 71 1.03 -3.61 -10.55
C VAL A 71 1.46 -3.76 -9.09
N ALA A 72 2.14 -4.87 -8.80
CA ALA A 72 2.61 -5.28 -7.48
C ALA A 72 4.13 -5.57 -7.48
N THR A 73 4.87 -4.77 -8.23
CA THR A 73 6.33 -4.74 -8.29
C THR A 73 6.91 -4.05 -7.03
N PRO A 74 8.24 -4.00 -6.84
CA PRO A 74 8.84 -3.09 -5.87
C PRO A 74 8.44 -1.63 -6.13
N ASP A 75 8.37 -0.82 -5.07
CA ASP A 75 7.88 0.57 -5.08
C ASP A 75 8.53 1.46 -6.16
N PHE A 76 9.84 1.37 -6.36
CA PHE A 76 10.59 2.11 -7.37
C PHE A 76 10.34 1.63 -8.82
N ALA A 77 9.58 0.56 -9.02
CA ALA A 77 9.30 -0.02 -10.35
C ALA A 77 7.81 0.08 -10.73
N HIS A 78 7.00 0.82 -9.98
CA HIS A 78 5.59 1.01 -10.28
C HIS A 78 5.36 1.83 -11.54
N TYR A 79 6.16 2.89 -11.74
CA TYR A 79 5.93 3.90 -12.77
C TYR A 79 5.93 3.32 -14.19
N GLU A 80 7.01 2.66 -14.61
CA GLU A 80 7.14 2.17 -15.98
C GLU A 80 6.03 1.17 -16.35
N ALA A 81 5.77 0.20 -15.45
CA ALA A 81 4.73 -0.80 -15.67
C ALA A 81 3.34 -0.15 -15.76
N THR A 82 3.02 0.77 -14.85
CA THR A 82 1.74 1.47 -14.83
C THR A 82 1.55 2.32 -16.07
N MET A 83 2.54 3.14 -16.45
CA MET A 83 2.48 3.99 -17.63
C MET A 83 2.25 3.19 -18.92
N LEU A 84 2.94 2.06 -19.08
CA LEU A 84 2.72 1.20 -20.23
C LEU A 84 1.27 0.69 -20.28
N MET A 85 0.74 0.19 -19.16
CA MET A 85 -0.63 -0.32 -19.10
C MET A 85 -1.67 0.77 -19.36
N LEU A 86 -1.53 1.94 -18.74
CA LEU A 86 -2.39 3.10 -18.97
C LEU A 86 -2.35 3.53 -20.44
N SER A 87 -1.16 3.61 -21.03
CA SER A 87 -0.99 4.00 -22.46
C SER A 87 -1.76 3.11 -23.42
N LYS A 88 -1.99 1.84 -23.06
CA LYS A 88 -2.75 0.84 -23.82
C LYS A 88 -4.23 0.77 -23.41
N GLY A 89 -4.71 1.72 -22.61
CA GLY A 89 -6.11 1.81 -22.21
C GLY A 89 -6.54 0.73 -21.20
N LYS A 90 -5.61 0.24 -20.37
CA LYS A 90 -5.94 -0.70 -19.28
C LYS A 90 -6.27 0.08 -18.01
N ASN A 91 -7.24 -0.43 -17.25
CA ASN A 91 -7.47 0.04 -15.88
C ASN A 91 -6.40 -0.57 -14.97
N VAL A 92 -5.83 0.23 -14.07
CA VAL A 92 -4.69 -0.20 -13.25
C VAL A 92 -4.96 -0.02 -11.77
N LEU A 93 -4.73 -1.09 -11.00
CA LEU A 93 -4.57 -1.06 -9.55
C LEU A 93 -3.07 -1.13 -9.25
N VAL A 94 -2.50 -0.08 -8.70
CA VAL A 94 -1.08 -0.05 -8.35
C VAL A 94 -0.90 -0.21 -6.84
N GLU A 95 0.04 -1.04 -6.42
CA GLU A 95 0.45 -1.13 -5.02
C GLU A 95 0.99 0.23 -4.51
N LYS A 96 0.88 0.42 -3.22
CA LYS A 96 1.43 1.62 -2.57
C LYS A 96 2.98 1.53 -2.44
N PRO A 97 3.66 2.69 -2.52
CA PRO A 97 3.18 4.01 -2.93
C PRO A 97 2.81 4.04 -4.41
N MET A 98 2.08 5.06 -4.86
CA MET A 98 1.77 5.23 -6.29
C MET A 98 3.04 5.23 -7.14
N ALA A 99 4.03 6.02 -6.73
CA ALA A 99 5.38 6.09 -7.27
C ALA A 99 6.35 6.54 -6.17
N THR A 100 7.65 6.58 -6.46
CA THR A 100 8.69 7.11 -5.55
C THR A 100 9.14 8.54 -5.91
N SER A 101 8.33 9.24 -6.67
CA SER A 101 8.54 10.64 -7.06
C SER A 101 7.19 11.29 -7.34
N THR A 102 7.01 12.52 -6.86
CA THR A 102 5.82 13.34 -7.13
C THR A 102 5.58 13.50 -8.63
N LYS A 103 6.65 13.74 -9.40
CA LYS A 103 6.58 13.90 -10.85
C LYS A 103 5.98 12.65 -11.51
N GLU A 104 6.49 11.48 -11.17
CA GLU A 104 5.98 10.21 -11.71
C GLU A 104 4.52 9.96 -11.33
N ALA A 105 4.14 10.21 -10.07
CA ALA A 105 2.76 10.06 -9.62
C ALA A 105 1.80 11.00 -10.39
N GLU A 106 2.20 12.26 -10.61
CA GLU A 106 1.42 13.22 -11.39
C GLU A 106 1.32 12.81 -12.88
N GLU A 107 2.39 12.28 -13.47
CA GLU A 107 2.37 11.77 -14.84
C GLU A 107 1.44 10.56 -14.98
N MET A 108 1.44 9.64 -14.02
CA MET A 108 0.52 8.50 -13.99
C MET A 108 -0.94 8.96 -13.89
N ALA A 109 -1.24 9.91 -13.00
CA ALA A 109 -2.59 10.46 -12.86
C ALA A 109 -3.06 11.12 -14.17
N LYS A 110 -2.25 12.00 -14.76
CA LYS A 110 -2.55 12.66 -16.05
C LYS A 110 -2.76 11.66 -17.18
N GLU A 111 -1.98 10.59 -17.24
CA GLU A 111 -2.14 9.58 -18.29
C GLU A 111 -3.43 8.79 -18.11
N ALA A 112 -3.81 8.42 -16.88
CA ALA A 112 -5.09 7.75 -16.61
C ALA A 112 -6.27 8.61 -17.04
N GLU A 113 -6.28 9.90 -16.69
CA GLU A 113 -7.30 10.87 -17.10
C GLU A 113 -7.34 11.03 -18.62
N ARG A 114 -6.18 11.20 -19.26
CA ARG A 114 -6.07 11.35 -20.73
C ARG A 114 -6.61 10.15 -21.48
N LYS A 115 -6.47 8.95 -20.91
CA LYS A 115 -6.96 7.69 -21.53
C LYS A 115 -8.39 7.36 -21.15
N GLY A 116 -8.98 8.04 -20.18
CA GLY A 116 -10.32 7.75 -19.67
C GLY A 116 -10.41 6.36 -19.02
N VAL A 117 -9.35 5.94 -18.32
CA VAL A 117 -9.28 4.66 -17.60
C VAL A 117 -9.11 4.90 -16.11
N PHE A 118 -9.48 3.91 -15.32
CA PHE A 118 -9.30 4.00 -13.86
C PHE A 118 -7.88 3.61 -13.47
N LEU A 119 -7.31 4.42 -12.59
CA LEU A 119 -6.10 4.13 -11.83
C LEU A 119 -6.43 4.31 -10.35
N MET A 120 -6.10 3.33 -9.52
CA MET A 120 -6.29 3.37 -8.06
C MET A 120 -5.04 2.87 -7.37
N VAL A 121 -4.66 3.53 -6.26
CA VAL A 121 -3.61 3.02 -5.37
C VAL A 121 -4.22 2.05 -4.37
N ASP A 122 -3.57 0.92 -4.11
CA ASP A 122 -4.05 -0.07 -3.14
C ASP A 122 -3.75 0.36 -1.69
N PHE A 123 -4.53 1.30 -1.20
CA PHE A 123 -4.53 1.69 0.21
C PHE A 123 -5.40 0.73 1.03
N HIS A 124 -5.00 -0.53 1.10
CA HIS A 124 -5.80 -1.61 1.70
C HIS A 124 -6.18 -1.37 3.16
N ASN A 125 -5.43 -0.56 3.93
CA ASN A 125 -5.80 -0.23 5.31
C ASN A 125 -7.09 0.58 5.44
N ARG A 126 -7.57 1.26 4.40
CA ARG A 126 -8.90 1.88 4.39
C ARG A 126 -10.04 0.84 4.44
N PHE A 127 -9.76 -0.39 4.02
CA PHE A 127 -10.68 -1.53 4.06
C PHE A 127 -10.51 -2.40 5.31
N ASN A 128 -9.51 -2.13 6.13
CA ASN A 128 -9.32 -2.81 7.41
C ASN A 128 -10.36 -2.31 8.44
N PRO A 129 -11.18 -3.20 9.02
CA PRO A 129 -12.33 -2.82 9.83
C PRO A 129 -12.09 -1.76 10.91
N PRO A 130 -11.03 -1.82 11.76
CA PRO A 130 -10.82 -0.80 12.78
C PRO A 130 -10.57 0.60 12.20
N PHE A 131 -9.88 0.73 11.06
CA PHE A 131 -9.63 2.03 10.43
C PHE A 131 -10.85 2.55 9.68
N ASN A 132 -11.63 1.65 9.06
CA ASN A 132 -12.88 2.02 8.41
C ASN A 132 -13.91 2.52 9.44
N GLU A 133 -14.07 1.84 10.57
CA GLU A 133 -14.94 2.27 11.65
C GLU A 133 -14.47 3.59 12.29
N ALA A 134 -13.15 3.78 12.42
CA ALA A 134 -12.59 5.05 12.89
C ALA A 134 -12.94 6.22 11.95
N LYS A 135 -12.83 6.02 10.63
CA LYS A 135 -13.24 7.04 9.65
C LYS A 135 -14.70 7.40 9.78
N LYS A 136 -15.56 6.40 9.88
CA LYS A 136 -17.00 6.61 10.11
C LYS A 136 -17.29 7.37 11.41
N ALA A 137 -16.58 7.04 12.49
CA ALA A 137 -16.73 7.75 13.77
C ALA A 137 -16.31 9.24 13.67
N ILE A 138 -15.33 9.57 12.83
CA ILE A 138 -14.94 10.96 12.54
C ILE A 138 -16.06 11.65 11.74
N GLU A 139 -16.56 11.02 10.69
CA GLU A 139 -17.64 11.55 9.83
C GLU A 139 -18.94 11.77 10.61
N ASP A 140 -19.26 10.88 11.54
CA ASP A 140 -20.39 11.01 12.48
C ASP A 140 -20.14 12.08 13.58
N GLY A 141 -18.97 12.72 13.60
CA GLY A 141 -18.60 13.78 14.56
C GLY A 141 -18.40 13.31 16.01
N ARG A 142 -18.19 11.98 16.22
CA ARG A 142 -18.08 11.39 17.58
C ARG A 142 -16.88 11.92 18.36
N ILE A 143 -15.79 12.27 17.70
CA ILE A 143 -14.60 12.87 18.33
C ILE A 143 -14.42 14.35 17.97
N GLY A 144 -15.32 14.95 17.20
CA GLY A 144 -15.11 16.26 16.59
C GLY A 144 -14.04 16.27 15.52
N LYS A 145 -13.48 17.45 15.19
CA LYS A 145 -12.38 17.55 14.24
C LYS A 145 -11.11 16.90 14.81
N PRO A 146 -10.37 16.10 14.03
CA PRO A 146 -9.03 15.65 14.41
C PRO A 146 -8.08 16.83 14.61
N LEU A 147 -7.37 16.85 15.75
CA LEU A 147 -6.39 17.89 16.12
C LEU A 147 -4.98 17.35 16.23
N MET A 148 -4.84 16.12 16.74
CA MET A 148 -3.55 15.47 16.89
C MET A 148 -3.68 13.99 16.56
N ALA A 149 -2.68 13.45 15.85
CA ALA A 149 -2.56 12.02 15.67
C ALA A 149 -1.14 11.52 15.98
N TYR A 150 -1.07 10.26 16.39
CA TYR A 150 0.17 9.49 16.44
C TYR A 150 -0.05 8.17 15.73
N ALA A 151 0.83 7.86 14.78
CA ALA A 151 0.80 6.59 14.07
C ALA A 151 2.18 5.94 14.07
N ARG A 152 2.20 4.64 14.35
CA ARG A 152 3.40 3.81 14.29
C ARG A 152 3.14 2.60 13.42
N LEU A 153 3.99 2.42 12.41
CA LEU A 153 4.04 1.20 11.60
C LEU A 153 5.49 0.81 11.40
N SER A 154 5.90 -0.27 12.01
CA SER A 154 7.28 -0.74 12.03
C SER A 154 7.38 -2.23 11.76
N ASN A 155 8.52 -2.67 11.23
CA ASN A 155 8.80 -4.07 10.98
C ASN A 155 10.02 -4.57 11.77
N SER A 156 10.07 -5.89 11.97
CA SER A 156 11.27 -6.53 12.48
C SER A 156 12.37 -6.59 11.41
N LEU A 157 13.62 -6.82 11.86
CA LEU A 157 14.78 -7.01 10.99
C LEU A 157 14.61 -8.10 9.93
N PHE A 158 13.71 -9.06 10.16
CA PHE A 158 13.37 -10.10 9.19
C PHE A 158 12.92 -9.51 7.84
N VAL A 159 12.15 -8.42 7.86
CA VAL A 159 11.59 -7.81 6.65
C VAL A 159 12.70 -7.28 5.72
N PRO A 160 13.55 -6.32 6.13
CA PRO A 160 14.59 -5.82 5.24
C PRO A 160 15.71 -6.82 4.95
N LEU A 161 15.99 -7.78 5.85
CA LEU A 161 17.11 -8.71 5.70
C LEU A 161 16.76 -10.00 4.95
N LYS A 162 15.51 -10.45 5.03
CA LYS A 162 15.11 -11.78 4.53
C LYS A 162 13.92 -11.76 3.58
N MET A 163 12.98 -10.82 3.75
CA MET A 163 11.75 -10.80 2.97
C MET A 163 11.89 -9.95 1.70
N LEU A 164 12.56 -8.78 1.78
CA LEU A 164 12.71 -7.84 0.69
C LEU A 164 14.13 -7.87 0.12
N SER A 165 14.33 -8.63 -0.97
CA SER A 165 15.65 -8.69 -1.65
C SER A 165 16.10 -7.33 -2.22
N TRP A 166 15.21 -6.37 -2.28
CA TRP A 166 15.40 -5.03 -2.83
C TRP A 166 15.40 -3.91 -1.77
N SER A 167 15.42 -4.26 -0.48
CA SER A 167 15.35 -3.32 0.64
C SER A 167 16.38 -2.19 0.59
N GLY A 168 17.57 -2.43 0.02
CA GLY A 168 18.60 -1.40 -0.19
C GLY A 168 18.27 -0.34 -1.25
N LYS A 169 17.19 -0.52 -2.04
CA LYS A 169 16.71 0.45 -3.02
C LYS A 169 15.47 1.23 -2.54
N SER A 170 15.04 1.00 -1.30
CA SER A 170 13.90 1.62 -0.67
C SER A 170 14.21 1.95 0.79
N GLY A 171 13.19 2.24 1.60
CA GLY A 171 13.35 2.51 3.02
C GLY A 171 12.01 2.49 3.75
N PRO A 172 12.03 2.59 5.10
CA PRO A 172 10.80 2.62 5.89
C PRO A 172 9.82 3.70 5.44
N HIS A 173 10.31 4.84 4.93
CA HIS A 173 9.49 5.94 4.45
C HIS A 173 8.74 5.61 3.15
N TRP A 174 9.34 4.88 2.19
CA TRP A 174 8.65 4.47 0.98
C TRP A 174 7.82 3.18 1.17
N PHE A 175 8.28 2.27 2.02
CA PHE A 175 7.62 0.98 2.19
C PHE A 175 6.48 0.99 3.22
N LEU A 176 6.69 1.64 4.39
CA LEU A 176 5.74 1.62 5.51
C LEU A 176 4.91 2.90 5.62
N MET A 177 5.56 4.07 5.50
CA MET A 177 4.87 5.33 5.74
C MET A 177 3.70 5.61 4.78
N PRO A 178 3.64 5.14 3.52
CA PRO A 178 2.45 5.33 2.70
C PRO A 178 1.16 4.87 3.36
N HIS A 179 1.18 3.80 4.15
CA HIS A 179 0.01 3.31 4.88
C HIS A 179 -0.49 4.30 5.95
N ILE A 180 0.44 4.83 6.75
CA ILE A 180 0.08 5.72 7.86
C ILE A 180 -0.09 7.17 7.40
N VAL A 181 0.57 7.60 6.34
CA VAL A 181 0.32 8.89 5.68
C VAL A 181 -1.06 8.90 5.05
N ASP A 182 -1.41 7.87 4.29
CA ASP A 182 -2.75 7.73 3.69
C ASP A 182 -3.85 7.82 4.75
N LEU A 183 -3.78 7.01 5.80
CA LEU A 183 -4.76 7.04 6.89
C LEU A 183 -4.81 8.40 7.59
N THR A 184 -3.67 9.06 7.77
CA THR A 184 -3.60 10.39 8.38
C THR A 184 -4.33 11.42 7.53
N LEU A 185 -4.03 11.47 6.23
CA LEU A 185 -4.70 12.39 5.30
C LEU A 185 -6.20 12.11 5.21
N TRP A 186 -6.59 10.83 5.18
CA TRP A 186 -7.97 10.41 5.13
C TRP A 186 -8.77 10.79 6.39
N PHE A 187 -8.14 10.70 7.58
CA PHE A 187 -8.79 11.06 8.84
C PHE A 187 -8.87 12.58 9.03
N PHE A 188 -7.81 13.31 8.75
CA PHE A 188 -7.81 14.78 8.88
C PHE A 188 -8.66 15.47 7.82
N ASN A 189 -8.75 14.90 6.64
CA ASN A 189 -9.43 15.48 5.47
C ASN A 189 -9.01 16.94 5.21
N GLN A 190 -7.73 17.23 5.38
CA GLN A 190 -7.09 18.54 5.18
C GLN A 190 -5.84 18.38 4.31
N LYS A 191 -5.49 19.44 3.58
CA LYS A 191 -4.21 19.48 2.86
C LYS A 191 -3.06 19.62 3.87
N PRO A 192 -2.02 18.77 3.78
CA PRO A 192 -0.81 18.96 4.59
C PRO A 192 -0.08 20.24 4.17
N LYS A 193 0.46 20.99 5.14
CA LYS A 193 1.23 22.23 4.90
C LYS A 193 2.72 21.95 4.79
N SER A 194 3.25 21.24 5.78
CA SER A 194 4.69 21.01 5.91
C SER A 194 4.99 19.71 6.63
N VAL A 195 6.22 19.27 6.50
CA VAL A 195 6.76 18.09 7.15
C VAL A 195 8.13 18.39 7.78
N PHE A 196 8.32 17.94 9.01
CA PHE A 196 9.65 17.84 9.64
C PHE A 196 9.95 16.39 9.98
N ALA A 197 11.10 15.88 9.56
CA ALA A 197 11.47 14.49 9.78
C ALA A 197 12.90 14.35 10.35
N LYS A 198 13.08 13.32 11.19
CA LYS A 198 14.37 12.83 11.69
C LYS A 198 14.46 11.32 11.47
N GLY A 199 15.64 10.87 11.09
CA GLY A 199 15.92 9.45 10.89
C GLY A 199 17.32 9.09 11.39
N HIS A 200 17.53 7.81 11.60
CA HIS A 200 18.81 7.23 11.97
C HIS A 200 19.22 6.17 10.94
N LYS A 201 20.52 6.11 10.63
CA LYS A 201 21.16 5.06 9.82
C LYS A 201 22.30 4.45 10.64
N GLY A 202 22.49 3.15 10.59
CA GLY A 202 23.61 2.48 11.28
C GLY A 202 23.48 0.97 11.30
N ILE A 203 22.40 0.44 11.87
CA ILE A 203 22.18 -1.01 12.01
C ILE A 203 22.05 -1.69 10.64
N LEU A 204 21.19 -1.18 9.77
CA LEU A 204 21.00 -1.73 8.43
C LEU A 204 22.24 -1.50 7.55
N SER A 205 22.85 -0.32 7.64
CA SER A 205 24.09 -0.01 6.91
C SER A 205 25.23 -0.95 7.29
N SER A 206 25.36 -1.31 8.58
CA SER A 206 26.35 -2.30 9.03
C SER A 206 26.10 -3.72 8.49
N LYS A 207 24.90 -3.98 7.99
CA LYS A 207 24.48 -5.24 7.35
C LYS A 207 24.45 -5.18 5.82
N GLY A 208 24.98 -4.09 5.25
CA GLY A 208 25.08 -3.91 3.78
C GLY A 208 23.83 -3.34 3.12
N ILE A 209 22.86 -2.82 3.90
CA ILE A 209 21.63 -2.20 3.39
C ILE A 209 21.68 -0.70 3.68
N ASP A 210 21.99 0.13 2.67
CA ASP A 210 22.08 1.59 2.84
C ASP A 210 20.69 2.25 2.84
N THR A 211 20.01 2.14 3.96
CA THR A 211 18.73 2.81 4.19
C THR A 211 18.60 3.25 5.65
N TYR A 212 17.50 3.95 5.98
CA TYR A 212 17.20 4.35 7.35
C TYR A 212 16.78 3.14 8.20
N ASP A 213 17.29 3.09 9.43
CA ASP A 213 16.88 2.15 10.46
C ASP A 213 15.48 2.48 10.98
N CYS A 214 15.29 3.77 11.27
CA CYS A 214 14.05 4.32 11.79
C CYS A 214 13.89 5.79 11.39
N ILE A 215 12.63 6.24 11.33
CA ILE A 215 12.24 7.59 10.94
C ILE A 215 11.06 8.01 11.82
N GLN A 216 11.09 9.26 12.29
CA GLN A 216 9.92 9.97 12.78
C GLN A 216 9.68 11.21 11.93
N ALA A 217 8.42 11.51 11.67
CA ALA A 217 8.00 12.69 10.92
C ALA A 217 6.80 13.36 11.59
N ILE A 218 6.76 14.68 11.55
CA ILE A 218 5.59 15.48 11.93
C ILE A 218 5.02 16.09 10.66
N ILE A 219 3.74 15.85 10.40
CA ILE A 219 2.97 16.48 9.33
C ILE A 219 2.12 17.58 9.97
N SER A 220 2.26 18.81 9.50
CA SER A 220 1.47 19.96 9.94
C SER A 220 0.30 20.19 8.99
N PHE A 221 -0.87 20.49 9.54
CA PHE A 221 -2.08 20.89 8.82
C PHE A 221 -2.45 22.34 9.14
N GLU A 222 -3.55 22.86 8.58
CA GLU A 222 -4.11 24.15 8.99
C GLU A 222 -4.56 24.09 10.45
N GLU A 223 -5.31 23.04 10.79
CA GLU A 223 -5.75 22.76 12.15
C GLU A 223 -5.19 21.40 12.56
N GLY A 224 -4.19 21.41 13.45
CA GLY A 224 -3.61 20.20 14.01
C GLY A 224 -2.35 19.67 13.32
N PHE A 225 -1.91 18.52 13.80
CA PHE A 225 -0.70 17.85 13.31
C PHE A 225 -0.72 16.35 13.58
N ALA A 226 0.12 15.60 12.86
CA ALA A 226 0.30 14.17 13.09
C ALA A 226 1.79 13.82 13.24
N THR A 227 2.11 12.97 14.21
CA THR A 227 3.45 12.38 14.35
C THR A 227 3.42 10.94 13.85
N LEU A 228 4.30 10.64 12.91
CA LEU A 228 4.42 9.33 12.29
C LEU A 228 5.76 8.69 12.63
N GLU A 229 5.75 7.38 12.88
CA GLU A 229 6.94 6.60 13.19
C GLU A 229 7.00 5.34 12.31
N SER A 230 8.17 5.07 11.71
CA SER A 230 8.44 3.81 11.04
C SER A 230 9.86 3.33 11.30
N SER A 231 10.01 2.02 11.48
CA SER A 231 11.28 1.38 11.74
C SER A 231 11.36 0.02 11.04
N TRP A 232 12.58 -0.37 10.67
CA TRP A 232 12.90 -1.69 10.13
C TRP A 232 13.83 -2.51 11.02
N ILE A 233 14.01 -2.09 12.27
CA ILE A 233 14.99 -2.68 13.18
C ILE A 233 14.37 -3.24 14.47
N LEU A 234 13.08 -3.51 14.49
CA LEU A 234 12.51 -4.23 15.63
C LEU A 234 13.15 -5.63 15.71
N PRO A 235 13.36 -6.15 16.92
CA PRO A 235 14.01 -7.46 17.08
C PRO A 235 13.13 -8.58 16.53
N ASP A 236 13.76 -9.62 15.97
CA ASP A 236 13.04 -10.81 15.46
C ASP A 236 12.38 -11.63 16.58
N SER A 237 12.68 -11.32 17.86
CA SER A 237 11.98 -11.83 19.04
C SER A 237 10.65 -11.13 19.31
N ALA A 238 10.32 -10.07 18.59
CA ALA A 238 9.01 -9.42 18.71
C ALA A 238 7.89 -10.42 18.36
N PRO A 239 6.73 -10.32 19.03
CA PRO A 239 5.63 -11.29 18.86
C PRO A 239 4.96 -11.23 17.49
N SER A 240 5.25 -10.20 16.70
CA SER A 240 4.82 -10.03 15.29
C SER A 240 5.93 -9.36 14.49
N ILE A 241 5.99 -9.64 13.20
CA ILE A 241 6.89 -8.95 12.26
C ILE A 241 6.44 -7.51 11.96
N VAL A 242 5.21 -7.15 12.35
CA VAL A 242 4.63 -5.82 12.19
C VAL A 242 4.18 -5.29 13.55
N ASP A 243 4.52 -4.05 13.85
CA ASP A 243 3.99 -3.27 14.97
C ASP A 243 3.22 -2.08 14.42
N PHE A 244 1.88 -2.10 14.57
CA PHE A 244 0.99 -1.13 13.97
C PHE A 244 -0.01 -0.58 14.99
N LYS A 245 0.11 0.71 15.29
CA LYS A 245 -0.82 1.45 16.15
C LYS A 245 -1.15 2.80 15.56
N PHE A 246 -2.39 3.25 15.77
CA PHE A 246 -2.83 4.56 15.36
C PHE A 246 -3.74 5.19 16.43
N GLN A 247 -3.47 6.43 16.80
CA GLN A 247 -4.25 7.20 17.74
C GLN A 247 -4.67 8.52 17.11
N VAL A 248 -5.92 8.93 17.34
CA VAL A 248 -6.42 10.25 16.96
C VAL A 248 -7.07 10.91 18.17
N ILE A 249 -6.72 12.16 18.43
CA ILE A 249 -7.36 13.03 19.40
C ILE A 249 -8.06 14.14 18.61
N GLY A 250 -9.34 14.29 18.85
CA GLY A 250 -10.16 15.37 18.28
C GLY A 250 -10.70 16.28 19.38
N GLU A 251 -11.48 17.28 18.96
CA GLU A 251 -12.06 18.30 19.86
C GLU A 251 -12.93 17.72 20.99
N LYS A 252 -13.55 16.55 20.76
CA LYS A 252 -14.54 15.97 21.67
C LYS A 252 -14.17 14.59 22.22
N GLY A 253 -13.07 14.01 21.75
CA GLY A 253 -12.71 12.66 22.15
C GLY A 253 -11.44 12.12 21.54
N LYS A 254 -11.18 10.85 21.79
CA LYS A 254 -10.00 10.12 21.39
C LYS A 254 -10.38 8.75 20.81
N MET A 255 -9.62 8.29 19.83
CA MET A 255 -9.70 6.93 19.30
C MET A 255 -8.30 6.29 19.28
N GLU A 256 -8.26 4.99 19.50
CA GLU A 256 -7.06 4.16 19.32
C GLU A 256 -7.40 2.96 18.46
N MET A 257 -6.57 2.69 17.45
CA MET A 257 -6.65 1.52 16.60
C MET A 257 -5.40 0.67 16.80
N GLU A 258 -5.59 -0.61 17.05
CA GLU A 258 -4.54 -1.59 17.25
C GLU A 258 -4.48 -2.57 16.07
N GLY A 259 -3.46 -2.44 15.24
CA GLY A 259 -3.29 -3.28 14.06
C GLY A 259 -2.38 -4.50 14.28
N THR A 260 -1.58 -4.51 15.36
CA THR A 260 -0.67 -5.61 15.68
C THR A 260 -1.39 -6.79 16.32
N ARG A 261 -2.23 -6.50 17.32
CA ARG A 261 -3.05 -7.49 18.01
C ARG A 261 -4.41 -7.58 17.35
N GLN A 262 -4.67 -8.70 16.68
CA GLN A 262 -5.92 -8.90 15.94
C GLN A 262 -6.87 -9.87 16.67
N GLY A 263 -6.94 -9.78 18.00
CA GLY A 263 -7.89 -10.51 18.83
C GLY A 263 -7.42 -11.88 19.34
N ILE A 264 -6.20 -12.31 19.00
CA ILE A 264 -5.60 -13.56 19.50
C ILE A 264 -4.14 -13.33 19.90
N GLU A 265 -3.74 -13.96 20.99
CA GLU A 265 -2.34 -14.08 21.37
C GLU A 265 -2.04 -15.53 21.73
N ILE A 266 -0.90 -16.02 21.29
CA ILE A 266 -0.45 -17.39 21.55
C ILE A 266 0.83 -17.32 22.38
N ALA A 267 0.76 -17.84 23.59
CA ALA A 267 1.92 -18.03 24.48
C ALA A 267 2.30 -19.53 24.46
N SER A 268 3.44 -19.85 23.84
CA SER A 268 4.03 -21.19 23.80
C SER A 268 5.54 -21.08 24.00
N GLU A 269 6.37 -21.83 23.28
CA GLU A 269 7.83 -21.62 23.23
C GLU A 269 8.20 -20.22 22.71
N LYS A 270 7.32 -19.64 21.87
CA LYS A 270 7.42 -18.25 21.42
C LYS A 270 6.09 -17.56 21.65
N PHE A 271 6.18 -16.29 22.01
CA PHE A 271 5.02 -15.41 22.11
C PHE A 271 4.69 -14.83 20.75
N ALA A 272 3.44 -14.95 20.28
CA ALA A 272 3.05 -14.55 18.94
C ALA A 272 1.67 -13.86 18.89
N TYR A 273 1.56 -12.87 18.01
CA TYR A 273 0.31 -12.26 17.58
C TYR A 273 0.02 -12.66 16.12
N PRO A 274 -0.77 -13.71 15.87
CA PRO A 274 -1.12 -14.11 14.51
C PRO A 274 -1.93 -13.02 13.81
N PHE A 275 -1.65 -12.79 12.53
CA PHE A 275 -2.53 -12.03 11.66
C PHE A 275 -3.80 -12.83 11.38
N VAL A 276 -4.97 -12.26 11.63
CA VAL A 276 -6.26 -12.96 11.47
C VAL A 276 -7.24 -12.24 10.56
N SER A 277 -7.05 -10.95 10.30
CA SER A 277 -7.96 -10.14 9.50
C SER A 277 -7.42 -9.73 8.13
N ASP A 278 -6.12 -9.89 7.87
CA ASP A 278 -5.48 -9.46 6.63
C ASP A 278 -5.68 -10.47 5.49
N LYS A 279 -5.35 -11.74 5.71
CA LYS A 279 -5.43 -12.81 4.72
C LYS A 279 -5.74 -14.14 5.38
N ARG A 280 -6.85 -14.78 4.99
CA ARG A 280 -7.26 -16.11 5.49
C ARG A 280 -7.97 -16.91 4.41
N GLU A 281 -7.88 -18.22 4.53
CA GLU A 281 -8.81 -19.16 3.95
C GLU A 281 -9.70 -19.73 5.06
N LEU A 282 -11.01 -19.58 4.91
CA LEU A 282 -12.01 -20.08 5.84
C LEU A 282 -13.01 -20.94 5.05
N TYR A 283 -13.06 -22.25 5.33
CA TYR A 283 -13.98 -23.18 4.70
C TYR A 283 -13.92 -23.18 3.15
N GLY A 284 -12.73 -23.03 2.59
CA GLY A 284 -12.50 -22.99 1.14
C GLY A 284 -12.68 -21.62 0.47
N GLU A 285 -13.05 -20.60 1.24
CA GLU A 285 -13.22 -19.23 0.73
C GLU A 285 -12.08 -18.32 1.21
N ILE A 286 -11.59 -17.45 0.33
CA ILE A 286 -10.60 -16.45 0.72
C ILE A 286 -11.25 -15.31 1.50
N TRP A 287 -10.58 -14.86 2.55
CA TRP A 287 -11.07 -13.84 3.47
C TRP A 287 -9.95 -12.88 3.87
N GLY A 288 -10.32 -11.63 4.13
CA GLY A 288 -9.39 -10.65 4.68
C GLY A 288 -9.43 -9.30 3.94
N PHE A 289 -9.05 -8.24 4.68
CA PHE A 289 -9.16 -6.88 4.16
C PHE A 289 -8.21 -6.58 3.00
N VAL A 290 -7.14 -7.34 2.81
CA VAL A 290 -6.21 -7.15 1.67
C VAL A 290 -6.80 -7.58 0.32
N TYR A 291 -7.83 -8.45 0.32
CA TYR A 291 -8.51 -8.83 -0.93
C TYR A 291 -9.58 -7.82 -1.35
N ILE A 292 -10.15 -7.11 -0.38
CA ILE A 292 -11.32 -6.24 -0.60
C ILE A 292 -11.02 -5.11 -1.60
N PRO A 293 -9.91 -4.35 -1.53
CA PRO A 293 -9.62 -3.29 -2.50
C PRO A 293 -9.44 -3.81 -3.93
N ILE A 294 -8.87 -5.02 -4.08
CA ILE A 294 -8.68 -5.66 -5.39
C ILE A 294 -10.04 -6.00 -5.99
N TRP A 295 -10.93 -6.59 -5.20
CA TRP A 295 -12.30 -6.89 -5.62
C TRP A 295 -13.13 -5.62 -5.84
N TYR A 296 -12.97 -4.63 -4.98
CA TYR A 296 -13.61 -3.33 -5.11
C TYR A 296 -13.23 -2.66 -6.43
N PHE A 297 -11.93 -2.59 -6.75
CA PHE A 297 -11.44 -2.00 -7.99
C PHE A 297 -12.00 -2.73 -9.23
N LEU A 298 -11.94 -4.06 -9.24
CA LEU A 298 -12.54 -4.85 -10.33
C LEU A 298 -14.05 -4.57 -10.46
N ASN A 299 -14.77 -4.46 -9.35
CA ASN A 299 -16.20 -4.12 -9.38
C ASN A 299 -16.46 -2.71 -9.92
N CYS A 300 -15.61 -1.72 -9.60
CA CYS A 300 -15.68 -0.38 -10.20
C CYS A 300 -15.57 -0.46 -11.71
N VAL A 301 -14.58 -1.19 -12.24
CA VAL A 301 -14.42 -1.37 -13.69
C VAL A 301 -15.61 -2.08 -14.32
N VAL A 302 -16.12 -3.15 -13.70
CA VAL A 302 -17.30 -3.90 -14.19
C VAL A 302 -18.55 -3.03 -14.27
N LYS A 303 -18.71 -2.08 -13.35
CA LYS A 303 -19.86 -1.18 -13.28
C LYS A 303 -19.66 0.11 -14.07
N GLY A 304 -18.43 0.47 -14.44
CA GLY A 304 -18.08 1.78 -15.00
C GLY A 304 -18.18 2.91 -13.96
N GLU A 305 -18.00 2.61 -12.68
CA GLU A 305 -18.05 3.56 -11.55
C GLU A 305 -16.64 3.94 -11.13
N SER A 306 -16.35 5.22 -10.94
CA SER A 306 -15.03 5.67 -10.47
C SER A 306 -14.72 5.16 -9.07
N PRO A 307 -13.48 4.69 -8.81
CA PRO A 307 -13.05 4.37 -7.45
C PRO A 307 -13.16 5.57 -6.50
N GLN A 308 -13.48 5.31 -5.23
CA GLN A 308 -13.54 6.37 -4.20
C GLN A 308 -12.15 6.80 -3.72
N ILE A 309 -11.13 5.94 -3.86
CA ILE A 309 -9.73 6.33 -3.65
C ILE A 309 -9.29 7.05 -4.91
N THR A 310 -9.08 8.36 -4.80
CA THR A 310 -8.86 9.23 -5.96
C THR A 310 -7.40 9.28 -6.38
N LEU A 311 -7.15 9.77 -7.59
CA LEU A 311 -5.80 10.00 -8.11
C LEU A 311 -5.07 11.05 -7.28
N GLU A 312 -5.76 12.11 -6.88
CA GLU A 312 -5.23 13.20 -6.08
C GLU A 312 -4.76 12.71 -4.71
N GLU A 313 -5.47 11.77 -4.10
CA GLU A 313 -5.05 11.16 -2.83
C GLU A 313 -3.77 10.35 -3.01
N GLY A 314 -3.65 9.55 -4.07
CA GLY A 314 -2.42 8.82 -4.41
C GLY A 314 -1.23 9.74 -4.64
N VAL A 315 -1.42 10.81 -5.41
CA VAL A 315 -0.40 11.86 -5.64
C VAL A 315 -0.04 12.56 -4.33
N MET A 316 -1.02 12.92 -3.51
CA MET A 316 -0.79 13.63 -2.25
C MET A 316 0.02 12.79 -1.26
N VAL A 317 -0.27 11.49 -1.13
CA VAL A 317 0.54 10.59 -0.30
C VAL A 317 1.99 10.58 -0.80
N THR A 318 2.22 10.48 -2.10
CA THR A 318 3.58 10.52 -2.68
C THR A 318 4.28 11.85 -2.38
N LYS A 319 3.59 13.00 -2.51
CA LYS A 319 4.12 14.33 -2.16
C LYS A 319 4.58 14.41 -0.71
N VAL A 320 3.77 13.90 0.21
CA VAL A 320 4.13 13.89 1.65
C VAL A 320 5.35 13.01 1.91
N ILE A 321 5.44 11.81 1.30
CA ILE A 321 6.61 10.95 1.48
C ILE A 321 7.87 11.59 0.89
N GLU A 322 7.79 12.21 -0.28
CA GLU A 322 8.92 12.92 -0.88
C GLU A 322 9.34 14.13 -0.02
N ALA A 323 8.38 14.85 0.58
CA ALA A 323 8.67 15.91 1.55
C ALA A 323 9.35 15.37 2.82
N ILE A 324 8.95 14.19 3.32
CA ILE A 324 9.63 13.49 4.42
C ILE A 324 11.09 13.20 4.03
N GLU A 325 11.34 12.62 2.87
CA GLU A 325 12.69 12.33 2.38
C GLU A 325 13.53 13.60 2.24
N ASN A 326 12.95 14.67 1.70
CA ASN A 326 13.62 15.97 1.58
C ASN A 326 13.95 16.56 2.96
N SER A 327 13.04 16.45 3.93
CA SER A 327 13.28 16.91 5.30
C SER A 327 14.40 16.12 6.00
N LEU A 328 14.44 14.80 5.83
CA LEU A 328 15.53 13.95 6.31
C LEU A 328 16.89 14.37 5.76
N ARG A 329 16.93 14.71 4.45
CA ARG A 329 18.16 15.13 3.76
C ARG A 329 18.60 16.53 4.18
N MET A 330 17.65 17.46 4.30
CA MET A 330 17.95 18.87 4.59
C MET A 330 18.09 19.17 6.10
N GLY A 331 17.55 18.30 6.96
CA GLY A 331 17.52 18.53 8.41
C GLY A 331 16.62 19.66 8.88
N LYS A 332 15.65 20.08 8.06
CA LYS A 332 14.72 21.17 8.33
C LYS A 332 13.30 20.83 7.89
N GLU A 333 12.36 21.67 8.30
CA GLU A 333 10.98 21.61 7.83
C GLU A 333 10.91 21.91 6.31
N VAL A 334 10.02 21.17 5.61
CA VAL A 334 9.81 21.25 4.16
C VAL A 334 8.32 21.42 3.91
N GLU A 335 7.94 22.36 3.06
CA GLU A 335 6.55 22.51 2.59
C GLU A 335 6.15 21.32 1.72
N VAL A 336 4.87 20.93 1.79
CA VAL A 336 4.27 19.93 0.90
C VAL A 336 3.69 20.69 -0.30
N PRO A 337 4.13 20.40 -1.53
CA PRO A 337 3.75 21.16 -2.73
C PRO A 337 2.29 20.92 -3.19
#